data_f4a1f0fdd5b1e75899e258d5b8468782
#
_entry.id   f4a1f0fdd5b1e75899e258d5b8468782
#
_cell.length_a   1.000
_cell.length_b   1.000
_cell.length_c   1.000
_cell.angle_alpha   90.00
_cell.angle_beta   90.00
_cell.angle_gamma   90.00
#
_symmetry.space_group_name_H-M   'P 1'
#
loop_
_entity.id
_entity.type
_entity.pdbx_description
1 polymer ?
#
loop_
_entity_poly.entity_id
_entity_poly.type
_entity_poly.pdbx_seq_one_letter_code
_entity_poly.pdbx_strand_id
1 'polypeptide(L)'
;MKRTLLAVPLALLFSVAAACSPAEDTDDSTAAPGSGKCAVEELPLKTPGQLTIATDDPAFDPWFSDNDPSNGKGFESAVAYAVAKQMGFDKDDVVWTKVPFNTSYQPGEKEFDFDINQISITKERRQAVDFSEPYYSAAQAIIVLDDSKFADATSLADFKSASLGAQIGTTSLKAIESLETEDAPLVYDDTTKAALALTNKQVDGIVADLPTAFYLVAAEIEGATIVGQFDYAGGEPEQFGLLLQKDSPLTPCVNEAVTALAENGTLADLEQQWLAESQDVPVLK
;
A
#
# COMPACT_ATOMS: atom_id res chain seq x y z
N MET A 1 70.06 31.97 -58.28
CA MET A 1 69.88 31.05 -59.48
C MET A 1 68.73 30.12 -59.17
N LYS A 2 67.80 30.12 -60.08
CA LYS A 2 66.48 29.44 -60.00
C LYS A 2 66.64 27.92 -60.10
N ARG A 3 65.82 27.16 -59.43
CA ARG A 3 65.31 25.87 -59.89
C ARG A 3 64.00 25.51 -59.22
N THR A 4 62.98 25.61 -60.03
CA THR A 4 61.61 25.16 -59.86
C THR A 4 61.56 23.64 -59.89
N LEU A 5 60.84 22.98 -59.00
CA LEU A 5 60.45 21.58 -59.10
C LEU A 5 58.96 21.48 -58.86
N LEU A 6 58.24 21.02 -59.88
CA LEU A 6 56.84 20.61 -59.85
C LEU A 6 56.65 19.39 -58.97
N ALA A 7 55.68 19.37 -58.13
CA ALA A 7 55.15 18.18 -57.47
C ALA A 7 53.68 17.94 -57.91
N VAL A 8 53.46 16.76 -58.44
CA VAL A 8 52.17 16.22 -58.90
C VAL A 8 51.42 15.69 -57.66
N PRO A 9 50.11 15.98 -57.51
CA PRO A 9 49.34 15.39 -56.46
C PRO A 9 48.82 14.00 -56.84
N LEU A 10 49.14 12.98 -56.04
CA LEU A 10 48.60 11.65 -56.10
C LEU A 10 47.26 11.62 -55.33
N ALA A 11 46.17 11.44 -56.06
CA ALA A 11 44.85 11.29 -55.48
C ALA A 11 44.69 9.86 -54.94
N LEU A 12 44.62 9.72 -53.58
CA LEU A 12 44.20 8.46 -52.91
C LEU A 12 42.67 8.48 -52.80
N LEU A 13 42.04 7.56 -53.51
CA LEU A 13 40.65 7.18 -53.32
C LEU A 13 40.53 6.35 -52.00
N PHE A 14 39.93 6.92 -50.98
CA PHE A 14 39.49 6.18 -49.83
C PHE A 14 38.07 5.66 -50.07
N SER A 15 37.96 4.32 -50.21
CA SER A 15 36.69 3.61 -50.21
C SER A 15 36.19 3.51 -48.80
N VAL A 16 35.10 4.25 -48.49
CA VAL A 16 34.37 4.11 -47.23
C VAL A 16 33.49 2.89 -47.32
N ALA A 17 33.91 1.79 -46.67
CA ALA A 17 33.03 0.68 -46.36
C ALA A 17 32.08 1.08 -45.22
N ALA A 18 30.81 1.28 -45.52
CA ALA A 18 29.77 1.41 -44.51
C ALA A 18 29.54 0.05 -43.84
N ALA A 19 30.11 -0.16 -42.67
CA ALA A 19 29.74 -1.24 -41.79
C ALA A 19 28.40 -0.87 -41.09
N CYS A 20 27.31 -1.51 -41.51
CA CYS A 20 26.10 -1.55 -40.72
C CYS A 20 26.38 -2.45 -39.52
N SER A 21 26.65 -1.85 -38.36
CA SER A 21 26.50 -2.53 -37.07
C SER A 21 25.00 -2.52 -36.71
N PRO A 22 24.43 -3.62 -36.27
CA PRO A 22 23.11 -3.58 -35.61
C PRO A 22 23.24 -2.67 -34.40
N ALA A 23 22.36 -1.71 -34.28
CA ALA A 23 22.13 -1.00 -33.01
C ALA A 23 21.62 -2.06 -32.03
N GLU A 24 22.36 -2.30 -30.97
CA GLU A 24 21.80 -2.91 -29.79
C GLU A 24 20.79 -1.88 -29.25
N ASP A 25 19.51 -2.21 -29.38
CA ASP A 25 18.43 -1.53 -28.68
C ASP A 25 18.67 -1.72 -27.17
N THR A 26 19.39 -0.78 -26.58
CA THR A 26 19.28 -0.55 -25.14
C THR A 26 17.90 0.06 -24.92
N ASP A 27 16.96 -0.83 -24.63
CA ASP A 27 15.62 -0.50 -24.18
C ASP A 27 15.72 0.15 -22.79
N ASP A 28 16.22 1.40 -22.74
CA ASP A 28 16.13 2.30 -21.60
C ASP A 28 14.82 3.09 -21.75
N SER A 29 13.71 2.34 -21.82
CA SER A 29 12.39 2.95 -21.84
C SER A 29 11.90 3.17 -20.42
N THR A 30 12.28 4.30 -19.84
CA THR A 30 11.38 4.98 -18.92
C THR A 30 10.16 5.41 -19.74
N ALA A 31 9.21 4.49 -19.92
CA ALA A 31 7.96 4.77 -20.62
C ALA A 31 7.29 5.96 -19.93
N ALA A 32 6.82 6.93 -20.72
CA ALA A 32 6.05 8.03 -20.15
C ALA A 32 4.81 7.47 -19.44
N PRO A 33 4.38 8.10 -18.32
CA PRO A 33 3.17 7.68 -17.58
C PRO A 33 1.98 7.44 -18.52
N GLY A 34 1.28 6.31 -18.37
CA GLY A 34 0.11 5.99 -19.18
C GLY A 34 0.38 5.76 -20.67
N SER A 35 1.56 5.25 -21.06
CA SER A 35 1.92 5.04 -22.47
C SER A 35 1.82 3.57 -22.89
N GLY A 36 1.76 3.33 -24.20
CA GLY A 36 1.75 1.99 -24.76
C GLY A 36 0.48 1.22 -24.41
N LYS A 37 0.60 -0.02 -23.92
CA LYS A 37 -0.54 -0.86 -23.53
C LYS A 37 -1.28 -0.36 -22.29
N CYS A 38 -0.66 0.56 -21.55
CA CYS A 38 -1.22 1.20 -20.36
C CYS A 38 -1.72 2.63 -20.65
N ALA A 39 -1.90 3.01 -21.95
CA ALA A 39 -2.58 4.24 -22.29
C ALA A 39 -4.03 4.21 -21.83
N VAL A 40 -4.55 5.33 -21.32
CA VAL A 40 -5.89 5.41 -20.71
C VAL A 40 -6.98 4.85 -21.61
N GLU A 41 -6.89 5.12 -22.94
CA GLU A 41 -7.86 4.68 -23.93
C GLU A 41 -7.86 3.16 -24.17
N GLU A 42 -6.76 2.48 -23.81
CA GLU A 42 -6.58 1.04 -23.99
C GLU A 42 -6.86 0.24 -22.69
N LEU A 43 -7.03 0.95 -21.55
CA LEU A 43 -7.24 0.30 -20.28
C LEU A 43 -8.63 -0.34 -20.19
N PRO A 44 -8.73 -1.60 -19.73
CA PRO A 44 -9.99 -2.32 -19.56
C PRO A 44 -10.70 -1.92 -18.26
N LEU A 45 -11.13 -0.67 -18.18
CA LEU A 45 -11.78 -0.07 -17.01
C LEU A 45 -13.24 -0.49 -16.89
N LYS A 46 -13.79 -0.45 -15.68
CA LYS A 46 -15.24 -0.64 -15.42
C LYS A 46 -16.08 0.39 -16.15
N THR A 47 -15.62 1.64 -16.16
CA THR A 47 -16.23 2.72 -16.94
C THR A 47 -15.16 3.31 -17.84
N PRO A 48 -15.31 3.28 -19.19
CA PRO A 48 -14.32 3.82 -20.08
C PRO A 48 -13.97 5.27 -19.76
N GLY A 49 -12.67 5.56 -19.61
CA GLY A 49 -12.15 6.90 -19.30
C GLY A 49 -12.29 7.33 -17.84
N GLN A 50 -12.84 6.49 -16.93
CA GLN A 50 -12.94 6.77 -15.51
C GLN A 50 -12.27 5.66 -14.70
N LEU A 51 -11.43 6.01 -13.75
CA LEU A 51 -10.81 5.07 -12.82
C LEU A 51 -11.69 4.97 -11.57
N THR A 52 -12.32 3.82 -11.37
CA THR A 52 -13.18 3.57 -10.20
C THR A 52 -12.36 2.95 -9.09
N ILE A 53 -12.16 3.69 -8.00
CA ILE A 53 -11.38 3.26 -6.83
C ILE A 53 -12.33 2.94 -5.68
N ALA A 54 -12.13 1.80 -5.02
CA ALA A 54 -12.89 1.41 -3.83
C ALA A 54 -12.12 1.68 -2.55
N THR A 55 -12.85 1.93 -1.47
CA THR A 55 -12.39 1.87 -0.08
C THR A 55 -13.56 1.62 0.85
N ASP A 56 -13.31 1.37 2.15
CA ASP A 56 -14.35 1.15 3.16
C ASP A 56 -15.04 2.48 3.60
N ASP A 57 -16.05 2.36 4.43
CA ASP A 57 -16.75 3.45 5.11
C ASP A 57 -17.07 3.02 6.56
N PRO A 58 -16.52 3.68 7.58
CA PRO A 58 -15.73 4.91 7.49
C PRO A 58 -14.29 4.70 7.00
N ALA A 59 -13.80 5.67 6.24
CA ALA A 59 -12.41 5.77 5.81
C ALA A 59 -11.62 6.59 6.83
N PHE A 60 -10.79 5.92 7.63
CA PHE A 60 -10.13 6.50 8.81
C PHE A 60 -8.86 7.29 8.51
N ASP A 61 -8.59 8.33 9.33
CA ASP A 61 -7.24 8.86 9.46
C ASP A 61 -6.27 7.78 10.01
N PRO A 62 -4.99 7.85 9.67
CA PRO A 62 -4.33 8.78 8.76
C PRO A 62 -4.39 8.35 7.29
N TRP A 63 -5.14 7.29 6.98
CA TRP A 63 -5.29 6.73 5.65
C TRP A 63 -6.11 7.64 4.74
N PHE A 64 -7.22 8.16 5.28
CA PHE A 64 -8.15 9.09 4.60
C PHE A 64 -8.58 10.17 5.57
N SER A 65 -8.26 11.43 5.29
CA SER A 65 -8.64 12.52 6.19
C SER A 65 -10.10 12.94 5.98
N ASP A 66 -10.74 13.30 7.09
CA ASP A 66 -12.13 13.79 7.13
C ASP A 66 -13.16 12.74 6.65
N ASN A 67 -12.85 11.45 6.67
CA ASN A 67 -13.70 10.38 6.10
C ASN A 67 -14.08 10.65 4.63
N ASP A 68 -13.21 11.31 3.89
CA ASP A 68 -13.42 11.67 2.48
C ASP A 68 -12.26 11.20 1.59
N PRO A 69 -12.37 10.03 0.96
CA PRO A 69 -11.30 9.52 0.10
C PRO A 69 -11.05 10.39 -1.14
N SER A 70 -12.00 11.24 -1.53
CA SER A 70 -11.90 12.05 -2.73
C SER A 70 -11.09 13.35 -2.55
N ASN A 71 -10.81 13.75 -1.31
CA ASN A 71 -10.14 15.02 -1.02
C ASN A 71 -8.64 15.02 -1.36
N GLY A 72 -8.00 13.85 -1.50
CA GLY A 72 -6.56 13.69 -1.76
C GLY A 72 -5.70 13.83 -0.51
N LYS A 73 -6.32 13.78 0.68
CA LYS A 73 -5.63 13.87 1.98
C LYS A 73 -5.68 12.55 2.73
N GLY A 74 -4.61 12.26 3.48
CA GLY A 74 -4.36 10.97 4.08
C GLY A 74 -3.50 10.11 3.16
N PHE A 75 -2.81 9.12 3.75
CA PHE A 75 -1.81 8.34 3.03
C PHE A 75 -2.40 7.60 1.83
N GLU A 76 -3.45 6.83 2.02
CA GLU A 76 -4.04 6.02 0.94
C GLU A 76 -4.78 6.85 -0.09
N SER A 77 -5.47 7.93 0.32
CA SER A 77 -6.04 8.87 -0.65
C SER A 77 -4.95 9.48 -1.54
N ALA A 78 -3.83 9.90 -0.96
CA ALA A 78 -2.71 10.47 -1.70
C ALA A 78 -2.03 9.43 -2.63
N VAL A 79 -1.82 8.19 -2.15
CA VAL A 79 -1.30 7.08 -2.96
C VAL A 79 -2.23 6.77 -4.13
N ALA A 80 -3.54 6.68 -3.90
CA ALA A 80 -4.52 6.41 -4.95
C ALA A 80 -4.46 7.45 -6.08
N TYR A 81 -4.40 8.74 -5.73
CA TYR A 81 -4.25 9.81 -6.73
C TYR A 81 -2.87 9.84 -7.38
N ALA A 82 -1.81 9.45 -6.68
CA ALA A 82 -0.48 9.32 -7.28
C ALA A 82 -0.48 8.18 -8.32
N VAL A 83 -1.08 7.03 -8.01
CA VAL A 83 -1.26 5.90 -8.94
C VAL A 83 -2.12 6.31 -10.14
N ALA A 84 -3.27 6.95 -9.91
CA ALA A 84 -4.13 7.44 -10.98
C ALA A 84 -3.36 8.37 -11.94
N LYS A 85 -2.63 9.34 -11.39
CA LYS A 85 -1.79 10.27 -12.16
C LYS A 85 -0.69 9.55 -12.94
N GLN A 86 -0.02 8.55 -12.30
CA GLN A 86 1.03 7.76 -12.96
C GLN A 86 0.44 6.91 -14.10
N MET A 87 -0.82 6.48 -13.99
CA MET A 87 -1.56 5.80 -15.04
C MET A 87 -2.13 6.75 -16.13
N GLY A 88 -2.00 8.07 -15.97
CA GLY A 88 -2.42 9.07 -16.95
C GLY A 88 -3.81 9.68 -16.72
N PHE A 89 -4.44 9.44 -15.56
CA PHE A 89 -5.73 10.03 -15.20
C PHE A 89 -5.57 11.39 -14.54
N ASP A 90 -6.45 12.32 -14.87
CA ASP A 90 -6.65 13.53 -14.09
C ASP A 90 -7.50 13.24 -12.84
N LYS A 91 -7.42 14.12 -11.83
CA LYS A 91 -8.18 13.94 -10.58
C LYS A 91 -9.69 13.81 -10.81
N ASP A 92 -10.22 14.53 -11.80
CA ASP A 92 -11.64 14.57 -12.13
C ASP A 92 -12.13 13.26 -12.80
N ASP A 93 -11.21 12.43 -13.31
CA ASP A 93 -11.50 11.13 -13.90
C ASP A 93 -11.53 9.99 -12.85
N VAL A 94 -11.20 10.30 -11.59
CA VAL A 94 -11.24 9.35 -10.48
C VAL A 94 -12.61 9.37 -9.81
N VAL A 95 -13.24 8.21 -9.74
CA VAL A 95 -14.53 8.00 -9.07
C VAL A 95 -14.34 7.06 -7.89
N TRP A 96 -14.82 7.46 -6.71
CA TRP A 96 -14.75 6.63 -5.51
C TRP A 96 -16.05 5.86 -5.29
N THR A 97 -15.91 4.59 -4.86
CA THR A 97 -17.02 3.74 -4.43
C THR A 97 -16.72 3.13 -3.07
N LYS A 98 -17.78 2.83 -2.30
CA LYS A 98 -17.67 2.23 -0.96
C LYS A 98 -17.84 0.73 -1.05
N VAL A 99 -16.86 0.00 -0.56
CA VAL A 99 -16.86 -1.47 -0.49
C VAL A 99 -16.38 -1.89 0.89
N PRO A 100 -17.21 -2.58 1.70
CA PRO A 100 -16.78 -3.03 3.02
C PRO A 100 -15.55 -3.92 2.95
N PHE A 101 -14.58 -3.73 3.84
CA PHE A 101 -13.32 -4.47 3.91
C PHE A 101 -13.53 -5.98 3.77
N ASN A 102 -14.46 -6.55 4.55
CA ASN A 102 -14.70 -8.00 4.57
C ASN A 102 -15.25 -8.57 3.27
N THR A 103 -15.74 -7.74 2.35
CA THR A 103 -16.29 -8.15 1.05
C THR A 103 -15.35 -7.87 -0.11
N SER A 104 -14.40 -6.96 0.06
CA SER A 104 -13.51 -6.53 -1.02
C SER A 104 -12.66 -7.68 -1.57
N TYR A 105 -12.11 -8.54 -0.70
CA TYR A 105 -11.27 -9.68 -1.07
C TYR A 105 -12.04 -10.99 -1.28
N GLN A 106 -13.39 -10.98 -1.26
CA GLN A 106 -14.18 -12.18 -1.61
C GLN A 106 -14.01 -12.51 -3.10
N PRO A 107 -14.07 -13.80 -3.51
CA PRO A 107 -14.00 -14.14 -4.91
C PRO A 107 -15.22 -13.61 -5.69
N GLY A 108 -15.01 -13.34 -6.98
CA GLY A 108 -16.07 -12.89 -7.89
C GLY A 108 -15.78 -11.57 -8.57
N GLU A 109 -16.76 -11.12 -9.34
CA GLU A 109 -16.67 -9.85 -10.07
C GLU A 109 -16.64 -8.66 -9.11
N LYS A 110 -15.90 -7.62 -9.49
CA LYS A 110 -15.74 -6.37 -8.73
C LYS A 110 -16.38 -5.21 -9.48
N GLU A 111 -16.96 -4.28 -8.73
CA GLU A 111 -17.55 -3.05 -9.28
C GLU A 111 -16.55 -1.86 -9.28
N PHE A 112 -15.25 -2.16 -9.13
CA PHE A 112 -14.16 -1.19 -9.09
C PHE A 112 -12.97 -1.68 -9.92
N ASP A 113 -12.09 -0.76 -10.30
CA ASP A 113 -10.86 -1.05 -11.02
C ASP A 113 -9.78 -1.52 -10.04
N PHE A 114 -9.63 -0.85 -8.90
CA PHE A 114 -8.89 -1.35 -7.75
C PHE A 114 -9.46 -0.83 -6.43
N ASP A 115 -9.13 -1.53 -5.33
CA ASP A 115 -9.48 -1.15 -3.96
C ASP A 115 -8.19 -0.83 -3.18
N ILE A 116 -8.22 0.25 -2.38
CA ILE A 116 -7.15 0.67 -1.48
C ILE A 116 -7.73 0.85 -0.08
N ASN A 117 -7.36 -0.02 0.85
CA ASN A 117 -8.03 -0.13 2.15
C ASN A 117 -7.22 -0.97 3.14
N GLN A 118 -5.94 -0.65 3.34
CA GLN A 118 -5.02 -1.38 4.22
C GLN A 118 -5.07 -2.91 4.02
N ILE A 119 -5.21 -3.36 2.76
CA ILE A 119 -5.40 -4.77 2.47
C ILE A 119 -4.07 -5.49 2.35
N SER A 120 -3.75 -6.28 3.37
CA SER A 120 -2.54 -7.08 3.41
C SER A 120 -2.53 -8.13 2.31
N ILE A 121 -1.41 -8.22 1.63
CA ILE A 121 -1.13 -9.23 0.62
C ILE A 121 -0.89 -10.56 1.33
N THR A 122 -1.83 -11.50 1.23
CA THR A 122 -1.67 -12.85 1.77
C THR A 122 -1.83 -13.93 0.70
N LYS A 123 -1.29 -15.12 0.96
CA LYS A 123 -1.42 -16.27 0.05
C LYS A 123 -2.88 -16.67 -0.12
N GLU A 124 -3.67 -16.59 0.95
CA GLU A 124 -5.10 -16.92 0.95
C GLU A 124 -5.88 -15.93 0.08
N ARG A 125 -5.65 -14.63 0.27
CA ARG A 125 -6.33 -13.58 -0.50
C ARG A 125 -5.96 -13.64 -1.99
N ARG A 126 -4.69 -13.92 -2.32
CA ARG A 126 -4.24 -14.10 -3.71
C ARG A 126 -4.93 -15.24 -4.46
N GLN A 127 -5.59 -16.17 -3.78
CA GLN A 127 -6.40 -17.20 -4.44
C GLN A 127 -7.70 -16.63 -5.01
N ALA A 128 -8.26 -15.60 -4.39
CA ALA A 128 -9.55 -15.02 -4.72
C ALA A 128 -9.46 -13.71 -5.51
N VAL A 129 -8.40 -12.95 -5.34
CA VAL A 129 -8.17 -11.62 -5.93
C VAL A 129 -6.74 -11.46 -6.39
N ASP A 130 -6.46 -10.44 -7.20
CA ASP A 130 -5.10 -10.01 -7.51
C ASP A 130 -4.70 -8.83 -6.64
N PHE A 131 -3.39 -8.63 -6.53
CA PHE A 131 -2.79 -7.50 -5.84
C PHE A 131 -1.74 -6.85 -6.73
N SER A 132 -1.59 -5.55 -6.55
CA SER A 132 -0.42 -4.83 -7.07
C SER A 132 0.87 -5.26 -6.36
N GLU A 133 2.01 -4.73 -6.83
CA GLU A 133 3.20 -4.59 -6.00
C GLU A 133 2.84 -3.79 -4.74
N PRO A 134 3.55 -4.02 -3.61
CA PRO A 134 3.22 -3.37 -2.36
C PRO A 134 3.46 -1.85 -2.41
N TYR A 135 2.52 -1.08 -1.84
CA TYR A 135 2.68 0.36 -1.67
C TYR A 135 3.07 0.76 -0.25
N TYR A 136 2.95 -0.14 0.74
CA TYR A 136 3.26 0.12 2.15
C TYR A 136 3.64 -1.18 2.88
N SER A 137 4.47 -1.05 3.93
CA SER A 137 4.76 -2.15 4.87
C SER A 137 4.32 -1.73 6.27
N ALA A 138 3.44 -2.50 6.89
CA ALA A 138 2.88 -2.24 8.20
C ALA A 138 3.43 -3.17 9.28
N ALA A 139 3.53 -2.67 10.51
CA ALA A 139 3.62 -3.48 11.72
C ALA A 139 2.26 -3.54 12.42
N GLN A 140 2.03 -4.56 13.24
CA GLN A 140 0.89 -4.66 14.13
C GLN A 140 1.20 -3.94 15.45
N ALA A 141 0.20 -3.34 16.09
CA ALA A 141 0.35 -2.67 17.36
C ALA A 141 -0.69 -3.14 18.39
N ILE A 142 -0.29 -3.22 19.66
CA ILE A 142 -1.19 -3.51 20.77
C ILE A 142 -1.57 -2.21 21.47
N ILE A 143 -2.86 -1.95 21.56
CA ILE A 143 -3.46 -0.80 22.25
C ILE A 143 -4.16 -1.30 23.50
N VAL A 144 -3.89 -0.64 24.62
CA VAL A 144 -4.56 -0.90 25.92
C VAL A 144 -5.00 0.43 26.56
N LEU A 145 -5.83 0.37 27.58
CA LEU A 145 -6.11 1.57 28.39
C LEU A 145 -4.92 1.89 29.31
N ASP A 146 -4.68 3.16 29.58
CA ASP A 146 -3.57 3.64 30.44
C ASP A 146 -3.61 3.03 31.86
N ASP A 147 -4.80 2.71 32.36
CA ASP A 147 -4.98 2.07 33.67
C ASP A 147 -4.96 0.53 33.61
N SER A 148 -4.66 -0.04 32.44
CA SER A 148 -4.54 -1.49 32.27
C SER A 148 -3.28 -2.04 32.96
N LYS A 149 -3.39 -3.24 33.54
CA LYS A 149 -2.22 -3.99 34.04
C LYS A 149 -1.20 -4.33 32.97
N PHE A 150 -1.55 -4.17 31.69
CA PHE A 150 -0.70 -4.44 30.54
C PHE A 150 -0.06 -3.16 29.95
N ALA A 151 -0.34 -1.98 30.50
CA ALA A 151 0.20 -0.70 29.95
C ALA A 151 1.73 -0.63 29.99
N ASP A 152 2.36 -1.30 30.96
CA ASP A 152 3.82 -1.35 31.11
C ASP A 152 4.44 -2.64 30.54
N ALA A 153 3.70 -3.42 29.74
CA ALA A 153 4.22 -4.65 29.13
C ALA A 153 5.38 -4.33 28.16
N THR A 154 6.39 -5.20 28.15
CA THR A 154 7.62 -4.99 27.34
C THR A 154 7.89 -6.11 26.36
N SER A 155 7.09 -7.19 26.43
CA SER A 155 7.20 -8.34 25.54
C SER A 155 5.82 -8.89 25.16
N LEU A 156 5.76 -9.64 24.07
CA LEU A 156 4.53 -10.33 23.64
C LEU A 156 4.09 -11.38 24.68
N ALA A 157 5.03 -11.97 25.40
CA ALA A 157 4.74 -12.97 26.44
C ALA A 157 3.94 -12.40 27.63
N ASP A 158 4.04 -11.09 27.88
CA ASP A 158 3.30 -10.41 28.95
C ASP A 158 1.80 -10.41 28.67
N PHE A 159 1.38 -10.53 27.40
CA PHE A 159 -0.02 -10.58 26.99
C PHE A 159 -0.65 -11.98 27.03
N LYS A 160 0.05 -13.01 27.51
CA LYS A 160 -0.46 -14.38 27.49
C LYS A 160 -1.82 -14.54 28.18
N SER A 161 -2.05 -13.82 29.28
CA SER A 161 -3.32 -13.83 30.01
C SER A 161 -4.24 -12.65 29.64
N ALA A 162 -3.94 -11.91 28.56
CA ALA A 162 -4.75 -10.80 28.11
C ALA A 162 -5.91 -11.28 27.23
N SER A 163 -7.08 -10.71 27.46
CA SER A 163 -8.21 -10.79 26.52
C SER A 163 -8.00 -9.76 25.43
N LEU A 164 -7.59 -10.21 24.23
CA LEU A 164 -7.33 -9.34 23.09
C LEU A 164 -8.43 -9.44 22.03
N GLY A 165 -8.67 -8.35 21.33
CA GLY A 165 -9.68 -8.29 20.27
C GLY A 165 -9.19 -7.60 19.00
N ALA A 166 -9.81 -7.95 17.86
CA ALA A 166 -9.59 -7.30 16.56
C ALA A 166 -10.79 -7.49 15.63
N GLN A 167 -10.78 -6.76 14.50
CA GLN A 167 -11.78 -6.92 13.45
C GLN A 167 -11.64 -8.27 12.76
N ILE A 168 -12.78 -8.88 12.44
CA ILE A 168 -12.86 -10.13 11.68
C ILE A 168 -12.16 -10.03 10.32
N GLY A 169 -11.46 -11.10 9.93
CA GLY A 169 -10.83 -11.21 8.61
C GLY A 169 -9.54 -10.41 8.43
N THR A 170 -9.09 -9.68 9.46
CA THR A 170 -7.83 -8.92 9.43
C THR A 170 -6.62 -9.81 9.74
N THR A 171 -5.46 -9.33 9.36
CA THR A 171 -4.16 -9.87 9.80
C THR A 171 -3.92 -9.59 11.28
N SER A 172 -4.48 -8.49 11.82
CA SER A 172 -4.46 -8.18 13.26
C SER A 172 -5.12 -9.29 14.10
N LEU A 173 -6.27 -9.82 13.65
CA LEU A 173 -6.89 -10.98 14.29
C LEU A 173 -5.98 -12.23 14.27
N LYS A 174 -5.39 -12.51 13.11
CA LYS A 174 -4.43 -13.62 12.97
C LYS A 174 -3.15 -13.39 13.80
N ALA A 175 -2.72 -12.14 13.96
CA ALA A 175 -1.61 -11.79 14.83
C ALA A 175 -1.91 -12.16 16.27
N ILE A 176 -3.10 -11.84 16.80
CA ILE A 176 -3.51 -12.27 18.16
C ILE A 176 -3.52 -13.80 18.26
N GLU A 177 -4.09 -14.50 17.27
CA GLU A 177 -4.09 -15.98 17.26
C GLU A 177 -2.67 -16.56 17.35
N SER A 178 -1.67 -15.88 16.77
CA SER A 178 -0.27 -16.31 16.82
C SER A 178 0.44 -16.04 18.14
N LEU A 179 -0.12 -15.20 19.02
CA LEU A 179 0.42 -14.93 20.36
C LEU A 179 0.13 -16.07 21.36
N GLU A 180 -0.72 -17.03 20.98
CA GLU A 180 -1.10 -18.18 21.84
C GLU A 180 -1.57 -17.72 23.24
N THR A 181 -2.43 -16.71 23.28
CA THR A 181 -3.08 -16.24 24.52
C THR A 181 -3.91 -17.36 25.16
N GLU A 182 -4.13 -17.30 26.48
CA GLU A 182 -4.89 -18.33 27.22
C GLU A 182 -6.34 -18.42 26.74
N ASP A 183 -6.93 -17.27 26.40
CA ASP A 183 -8.27 -17.18 25.82
C ASP A 183 -8.18 -16.92 24.30
N ALA A 184 -9.18 -17.42 23.58
CA ALA A 184 -9.32 -17.09 22.16
C ALA A 184 -9.58 -15.60 21.95
N PRO A 185 -9.10 -14.99 20.85
CA PRO A 185 -9.34 -13.56 20.58
C PRO A 185 -10.83 -13.25 20.45
N LEU A 186 -11.23 -12.05 20.91
CA LEU A 186 -12.56 -11.55 20.68
C LEU A 186 -12.64 -10.92 19.29
N VAL A 187 -13.69 -11.29 18.56
CA VAL A 187 -13.84 -10.93 17.14
C VAL A 187 -14.95 -9.91 17.00
N TYR A 188 -14.65 -8.80 16.32
CA TYR A 188 -15.57 -7.70 16.07
C TYR A 188 -15.82 -7.51 14.57
N ASP A 189 -17.00 -7.01 14.19
CA ASP A 189 -17.35 -6.81 12.78
C ASP A 189 -16.49 -5.73 12.11
N ASP A 190 -16.07 -4.72 12.89
CA ASP A 190 -15.25 -3.59 12.45
C ASP A 190 -14.34 -3.07 13.58
N THR A 191 -13.34 -2.25 13.20
CA THR A 191 -12.36 -1.68 14.12
C THR A 191 -12.99 -0.72 15.14
N THR A 192 -14.06 0.00 14.78
CA THR A 192 -14.78 0.90 15.71
C THR A 192 -15.42 0.12 16.84
N LYS A 193 -16.01 -1.05 16.55
CA LYS A 193 -16.59 -1.92 17.59
C LYS A 193 -15.51 -2.51 18.50
N ALA A 194 -14.34 -2.85 17.97
CA ALA A 194 -13.21 -3.29 18.78
C ALA A 194 -12.73 -2.16 19.72
N ALA A 195 -12.60 -0.93 19.22
CA ALA A 195 -12.24 0.25 19.99
C ALA A 195 -13.26 0.55 21.12
N LEU A 196 -14.55 0.45 20.81
CA LEU A 196 -15.63 0.60 21.79
C LEU A 196 -15.58 -0.49 22.87
N ALA A 197 -15.24 -1.73 22.50
CA ALA A 197 -15.09 -2.83 23.46
C ALA A 197 -13.92 -2.59 24.43
N LEU A 198 -12.78 -2.03 23.95
CA LEU A 198 -11.68 -1.62 24.80
C LEU A 198 -12.08 -0.48 25.74
N THR A 199 -12.72 0.58 25.24
CA THR A 199 -13.24 1.69 26.04
C THR A 199 -14.17 1.19 27.16
N ASN A 200 -15.02 0.21 26.87
CA ASN A 200 -15.94 -0.40 27.82
C ASN A 200 -15.30 -1.50 28.71
N LYS A 201 -13.99 -1.69 28.63
CA LYS A 201 -13.24 -2.72 29.39
C LYS A 201 -13.77 -4.14 29.17
N GLN A 202 -14.29 -4.43 27.99
CA GLN A 202 -14.75 -5.76 27.60
C GLN A 202 -13.60 -6.64 27.09
N VAL A 203 -12.49 -6.00 26.71
CA VAL A 203 -11.19 -6.58 26.38
C VAL A 203 -10.09 -5.86 27.14
N ASP A 204 -8.96 -6.53 27.36
CA ASP A 204 -7.77 -5.91 27.95
C ASP A 204 -6.98 -5.09 26.94
N GLY A 205 -7.06 -5.45 25.66
CA GLY A 205 -6.42 -4.72 24.57
C GLY A 205 -7.01 -5.07 23.21
N ILE A 206 -6.67 -4.26 22.22
CA ILE A 206 -6.98 -4.52 20.81
C ILE A 206 -5.71 -4.45 19.96
N VAL A 207 -5.73 -5.13 18.81
CA VAL A 207 -4.64 -5.14 17.84
C VAL A 207 -5.12 -4.50 16.54
N ALA A 208 -4.30 -3.61 16.00
CA ALA A 208 -4.52 -2.95 14.72
C ALA A 208 -3.16 -2.66 14.06
N ASP A 209 -3.19 -2.29 12.79
CA ASP A 209 -2.01 -1.76 12.10
C ASP A 209 -1.51 -0.50 12.81
N LEU A 210 -0.21 -0.34 12.89
CA LEU A 210 0.40 0.72 13.70
C LEU A 210 -0.12 2.14 13.38
N PRO A 211 -0.27 2.59 12.12
CA PRO A 211 -0.84 3.91 11.85
C PRO A 211 -2.30 4.04 12.29
N THR A 212 -3.10 2.97 12.15
CA THR A 212 -4.46 2.92 12.68
C THR A 212 -4.47 3.02 14.21
N ALA A 213 -3.52 2.36 14.88
CA ALA A 213 -3.38 2.44 16.33
C ALA A 213 -3.12 3.86 16.83
N PHE A 214 -2.30 4.64 16.12
CA PHE A 214 -2.08 6.06 16.44
C PHE A 214 -3.37 6.88 16.37
N TYR A 215 -4.16 6.70 15.32
CA TYR A 215 -5.44 7.37 15.19
C TYR A 215 -6.41 6.98 16.31
N LEU A 216 -6.52 5.69 16.61
CA LEU A 216 -7.41 5.21 17.67
C LEU A 216 -7.07 5.81 19.03
N VAL A 217 -5.80 5.90 19.38
CA VAL A 217 -5.33 6.48 20.64
C VAL A 217 -5.50 8.00 20.64
N ALA A 218 -5.28 8.67 19.51
CA ALA A 218 -5.35 10.12 19.45
C ALA A 218 -6.80 10.67 19.38
N ALA A 219 -7.72 9.92 18.78
CA ALA A 219 -9.04 10.43 18.42
C ALA A 219 -10.24 9.61 18.93
N GLU A 220 -10.10 8.28 19.08
CA GLU A 220 -11.24 7.39 19.32
C GLU A 220 -11.31 6.85 20.76
N ILE A 221 -10.17 6.63 21.42
CA ILE A 221 -10.11 5.94 22.72
C ILE A 221 -9.39 6.83 23.73
N GLU A 222 -10.17 7.60 24.49
CA GLU A 222 -9.61 8.44 25.55
C GLU A 222 -8.91 7.59 26.62
N GLY A 223 -7.69 7.97 27.01
CA GLY A 223 -6.92 7.28 28.04
C GLY A 223 -6.39 5.90 27.59
N ALA A 224 -6.06 5.78 26.30
CA ALA A 224 -5.41 4.59 25.76
C ALA A 224 -3.98 4.88 25.34
N THR A 225 -3.16 3.84 25.30
CA THR A 225 -1.75 3.89 24.87
C THR A 225 -1.42 2.74 23.94
N ILE A 226 -0.47 2.98 23.01
CA ILE A 226 0.17 1.93 22.22
C ILE A 226 1.31 1.36 23.06
N VAL A 227 1.18 0.13 23.50
CA VAL A 227 2.22 -0.54 24.31
C VAL A 227 3.45 -0.85 23.48
N GLY A 228 3.24 -1.27 22.24
CA GLY A 228 4.34 -1.56 21.34
C GLY A 228 3.85 -2.12 20.00
N GLN A 229 4.79 -2.24 19.09
CA GLN A 229 4.59 -2.82 17.77
C GLN A 229 5.27 -4.18 17.63
N PHE A 230 4.80 -5.01 16.72
CA PHE A 230 5.39 -6.31 16.41
C PHE A 230 5.06 -6.76 15.00
N ASP A 231 5.91 -7.61 14.45
CA ASP A 231 5.68 -8.18 13.11
C ASP A 231 4.78 -9.41 13.20
N TYR A 232 3.80 -9.48 12.31
CA TYR A 232 2.97 -10.65 12.14
C TYR A 232 3.74 -11.77 11.42
N ALA A 233 3.47 -13.03 11.86
CA ALA A 233 3.96 -14.27 11.20
C ALA A 233 5.48 -14.46 11.06
N GLY A 234 6.25 -14.12 12.08
CA GLY A 234 7.63 -14.60 12.17
C GLY A 234 8.70 -13.72 11.58
N GLY A 235 8.49 -12.41 11.55
CA GLY A 235 9.53 -11.42 11.30
C GLY A 235 9.61 -10.87 9.87
N GLU A 236 8.62 -11.14 9.03
CA GLU A 236 8.46 -10.45 7.75
C GLU A 236 7.44 -9.33 7.91
N PRO A 237 7.76 -8.08 7.50
CA PRO A 237 6.82 -6.99 7.53
C PRO A 237 5.58 -7.31 6.69
N GLU A 238 4.41 -6.96 7.22
CA GLU A 238 3.18 -7.05 6.48
C GLU A 238 3.14 -6.03 5.35
N GLN A 239 2.66 -6.41 4.18
CA GLN A 239 2.63 -5.54 3.01
C GLN A 239 1.21 -5.31 2.53
N PHE A 240 0.86 -4.04 2.28
CA PHE A 240 -0.40 -3.66 1.66
C PHE A 240 -0.25 -3.52 0.15
N GLY A 241 -1.23 -4.01 -0.59
CA GLY A 241 -1.30 -3.88 -2.04
C GLY A 241 -2.67 -3.38 -2.49
N LEU A 242 -2.71 -2.72 -3.63
CA LEU A 242 -3.96 -2.40 -4.30
C LEU A 242 -4.61 -3.72 -4.73
N LEU A 243 -5.87 -3.91 -4.33
CA LEU A 243 -6.61 -5.14 -4.64
C LEU A 243 -7.35 -4.97 -5.97
N LEU A 244 -7.23 -5.96 -6.84
CA LEU A 244 -7.94 -6.02 -8.11
C LEU A 244 -8.77 -7.32 -8.20
N GLN A 245 -9.72 -7.34 -9.13
CA GLN A 245 -10.41 -8.57 -9.48
C GLN A 245 -9.40 -9.65 -9.89
N LYS A 246 -9.68 -10.91 -9.56
CA LYS A 246 -8.82 -12.03 -9.97
C LYS A 246 -8.66 -12.08 -11.48
N ASP A 247 -7.40 -12.26 -11.93
CA ASP A 247 -7.00 -12.27 -13.35
C ASP A 247 -7.37 -10.97 -14.08
N SER A 248 -7.35 -9.82 -13.37
CA SER A 248 -7.62 -8.52 -13.97
C SER A 248 -6.55 -8.15 -15.00
N PRO A 249 -6.94 -7.84 -16.24
CA PRO A 249 -5.99 -7.37 -17.24
C PRO A 249 -5.40 -5.98 -16.92
N LEU A 250 -5.95 -5.27 -15.91
CA LEU A 250 -5.43 -3.99 -15.41
C LEU A 250 -4.21 -4.17 -14.49
N THR A 251 -4.05 -5.34 -13.87
CA THR A 251 -3.00 -5.61 -12.87
C THR A 251 -1.58 -5.24 -13.35
N PRO A 252 -1.15 -5.54 -14.59
CA PRO A 252 0.18 -5.14 -15.05
C PRO A 252 0.39 -3.63 -15.08
N CYS A 253 -0.62 -2.85 -15.49
CA CYS A 253 -0.51 -1.39 -15.57
C CYS A 253 -0.53 -0.73 -14.18
N VAL A 254 -1.30 -1.27 -13.25
CA VAL A 254 -1.27 -0.83 -11.85
C VAL A 254 0.09 -1.15 -11.23
N ASN A 255 0.66 -2.33 -11.50
CA ASN A 255 2.01 -2.70 -11.03
C ASN A 255 3.08 -1.76 -11.56
N GLU A 256 3.05 -1.44 -12.86
CA GLU A 256 3.98 -0.47 -13.47
C GLU A 256 3.89 0.88 -12.76
N ALA A 257 2.68 1.37 -12.48
CA ALA A 257 2.46 2.63 -11.79
C ALA A 257 3.01 2.60 -10.36
N VAL A 258 2.68 1.56 -9.56
CA VAL A 258 3.16 1.44 -8.16
C VAL A 258 4.68 1.31 -8.12
N THR A 259 5.28 0.50 -9.02
CA THR A 259 6.73 0.34 -9.11
C THR A 259 7.42 1.68 -9.42
N ALA A 260 6.91 2.43 -10.40
CA ALA A 260 7.45 3.73 -10.74
C ALA A 260 7.40 4.74 -9.58
N LEU A 261 6.30 4.72 -8.81
CA LEU A 261 6.14 5.57 -7.62
C LEU A 261 7.08 5.16 -6.47
N ALA A 262 7.37 3.87 -6.33
CA ALA A 262 8.36 3.38 -5.38
C ALA A 262 9.79 3.80 -5.79
N GLU A 263 10.16 3.59 -7.05
CA GLU A 263 11.50 3.87 -7.57
C GLU A 263 11.83 5.36 -7.59
N ASN A 264 10.85 6.24 -7.87
CA ASN A 264 11.05 7.69 -7.88
C ASN A 264 10.93 8.34 -6.49
N GLY A 265 10.67 7.56 -5.42
CA GLY A 265 10.60 8.03 -4.04
C GLY A 265 9.24 8.61 -3.63
N THR A 266 8.25 8.69 -4.53
CA THR A 266 6.94 9.28 -4.21
C THR A 266 6.24 8.55 -3.07
N LEU A 267 6.28 7.20 -3.02
CA LEU A 267 5.66 6.46 -1.92
C LEU A 267 6.31 6.78 -0.57
N ALA A 268 7.64 6.87 -0.53
CA ALA A 268 8.37 7.23 0.69
C ALA A 268 8.07 8.67 1.16
N ASP A 269 7.96 9.61 0.23
CA ASP A 269 7.60 10.99 0.55
C ASP A 269 6.17 11.08 1.12
N LEU A 270 5.22 10.34 0.55
CA LEU A 270 3.84 10.26 1.06
C LEU A 270 3.77 9.60 2.43
N GLU A 271 4.52 8.52 2.65
CA GLU A 271 4.64 7.87 3.95
C GLU A 271 5.19 8.84 5.00
N GLN A 272 6.27 9.54 4.69
CA GLN A 272 6.83 10.55 5.59
C GLN A 272 5.85 11.69 5.86
N GLN A 273 5.07 12.11 4.86
CA GLN A 273 4.11 13.21 5.01
C GLN A 273 2.93 12.83 5.93
N TRP A 274 2.43 11.62 5.84
CA TRP A 274 1.17 11.22 6.47
C TRP A 274 1.32 10.28 7.65
N LEU A 275 2.42 9.50 7.72
CA LEU A 275 2.63 8.44 8.70
C LEU A 275 3.90 8.61 9.55
N ALA A 276 4.51 9.81 9.58
CA ALA A 276 5.77 10.07 10.27
C ALA A 276 5.75 9.74 11.78
N GLU A 277 4.59 9.82 12.42
CA GLU A 277 4.43 9.56 13.86
C GLU A 277 4.59 8.08 14.23
N SER A 278 4.56 7.15 13.25
CA SER A 278 4.61 5.71 13.50
C SER A 278 6.02 5.16 13.80
N GLN A 279 7.07 5.98 13.78
CA GLN A 279 8.47 5.50 13.79
C GLN A 279 9.09 5.24 15.17
N ASP A 280 8.51 5.73 16.27
CA ASP A 280 9.13 5.71 17.62
C ASP A 280 8.48 4.72 18.61
N VAL A 281 7.65 3.77 18.14
CA VAL A 281 6.97 2.80 19.02
C VAL A 281 7.89 1.64 19.36
N PRO A 282 8.00 1.22 20.64
CA PRO A 282 8.82 0.07 21.05
C PRO A 282 8.44 -1.21 20.31
N VAL A 283 9.42 -2.03 19.94
CA VAL A 283 9.19 -3.34 19.34
C VAL A 283 9.07 -4.38 20.46
N LEU A 284 7.90 -5.03 20.55
CA LEU A 284 7.63 -6.16 21.46
C LEU A 284 8.22 -7.45 20.85
N LYS A 285 8.92 -8.23 21.68
CA LYS A 285 9.55 -9.49 21.24
C LYS A 285 9.07 -10.67 22.07
#